data_415204307986e43c1d1e3fb426d6cb89
#
_entry.id   415204307986e43c1d1e3fb426d6cb89
#
_cell.length_a   1.000
_cell.length_b   1.000
_cell.length_c   1.000
_cell.angle_alpha   90.00
_cell.angle_beta   90.00
_cell.angle_gamma   90.00
#
_symmetry.space_group_name_H-M   'P 1'
#
loop_
_entity.id
_entity.type
_entity.pdbx_description
1 polymer ?
#
loop_
_entity_poly.entity_id
_entity_poly.type
_entity_poly.pdbx_seq_one_letter_code
_entity_poly.pdbx_strand_id
1 'polypeptide(L)'
;MIKKIFIAGSGGIGEAAALLLREWCEFETEIFLGDVSGENLRKAKELVLQNSGKTSKVETILMAKDDSNEAMNAAFENCDVLLDCSPGAQSPRMARYAVDFKMHYANLTEYVAETDEIITLAKDAETGFVLQTGLAPGFINVLAMSLYQKFQAQFGV
;
A
#
# COMPACT_ATOMS: atom_id res chain seq x y z
N MET A 1 -13.25 13.78 -5.33
CA MET A 1 -11.81 13.90 -5.68
C MET A 1 -11.30 12.48 -5.89
N ILE A 2 -10.70 12.20 -7.04
CA ILE A 2 -10.11 10.89 -7.35
C ILE A 2 -8.77 10.80 -6.62
N LYS A 3 -8.50 9.69 -5.94
CA LYS A 3 -7.21 9.39 -5.31
C LYS A 3 -6.46 8.37 -6.14
N LYS A 4 -5.22 8.66 -6.46
CA LYS A 4 -4.33 7.81 -7.25
C LYS A 4 -3.39 7.06 -6.32
N ILE A 5 -3.45 5.74 -6.35
CA ILE A 5 -2.75 4.87 -5.41
C ILE A 5 -1.83 3.94 -6.19
N PHE A 6 -0.53 4.04 -5.93
CA PHE A 6 0.44 3.06 -6.41
C PHE A 6 0.57 1.94 -5.39
N ILE A 7 0.37 0.71 -5.82
CA ILE A 7 0.55 -0.50 -4.99
C ILE A 7 1.81 -1.20 -5.45
N ALA A 8 2.86 -1.16 -4.65
CA ALA A 8 4.12 -1.86 -4.93
C ALA A 8 4.04 -3.31 -4.42
N GLY A 9 4.18 -4.26 -5.33
CA GLY A 9 3.96 -5.69 -5.07
C GLY A 9 2.52 -6.11 -5.37
N SER A 10 2.33 -6.85 -6.46
CA SER A 10 1.03 -7.35 -6.93
C SER A 10 0.83 -8.84 -6.63
N GLY A 11 1.42 -9.34 -5.54
CA GLY A 11 1.13 -10.66 -4.97
C GLY A 11 -0.22 -10.68 -4.25
N GLY A 12 -0.53 -11.76 -3.53
CA GLY A 12 -1.84 -11.96 -2.89
C GLY A 12 -2.32 -10.79 -2.01
N ILE A 13 -1.42 -10.12 -1.28
CA ILE A 13 -1.79 -8.96 -0.47
C ILE A 13 -2.07 -7.73 -1.35
N GLY A 14 -1.20 -7.45 -2.33
CA GLY A 14 -1.35 -6.28 -3.20
C GLY A 14 -2.61 -6.36 -4.08
N GLU A 15 -2.91 -7.54 -4.66
CA GLU A 15 -4.13 -7.73 -5.45
C GLU A 15 -5.39 -7.61 -4.59
N ALA A 16 -5.38 -8.15 -3.36
CA ALA A 16 -6.49 -8.02 -2.42
C ALA A 16 -6.68 -6.55 -2.00
N ALA A 17 -5.60 -5.84 -1.66
CA ALA A 17 -5.65 -4.42 -1.34
C ALA A 17 -6.20 -3.58 -2.49
N ALA A 18 -5.77 -3.85 -3.73
CA ALA A 18 -6.27 -3.18 -4.91
C ALA A 18 -7.79 -3.37 -5.11
N LEU A 19 -8.26 -4.61 -4.95
CA LEU A 19 -9.69 -4.93 -5.04
C LEU A 19 -10.50 -4.20 -3.96
N LEU A 20 -10.06 -4.26 -2.71
CA LEU A 20 -10.76 -3.67 -1.57
C LEU A 20 -10.79 -2.13 -1.66
N LEU A 21 -9.67 -1.51 -2.01
CA LEU A 21 -9.58 -0.06 -2.20
C LEU A 21 -10.49 0.41 -3.34
N ARG A 22 -10.51 -0.33 -4.45
CA ARG A 22 -11.36 0.00 -5.58
C ARG A 22 -12.85 -0.14 -5.27
N GLU A 23 -13.24 -1.21 -4.59
CA GLU A 23 -14.66 -1.53 -4.38
C GLU A 23 -15.27 -0.81 -3.19
N TRP A 24 -14.54 -0.67 -2.08
CA TRP A 24 -15.11 -0.25 -0.79
C TRP A 24 -14.69 1.13 -0.32
N CYS A 25 -13.73 1.80 -0.97
CA CYS A 25 -13.46 3.19 -0.60
C CYS A 25 -14.68 4.10 -0.87
N GLU A 26 -14.92 5.02 0.06
CA GLU A 26 -15.97 6.04 -0.06
C GLU A 26 -15.66 7.09 -1.13
N PHE A 27 -14.40 7.16 -1.56
CA PHE A 27 -13.92 8.05 -2.62
C PHE A 27 -13.49 7.22 -3.84
N GLU A 28 -13.48 7.86 -4.99
CA GLU A 28 -13.05 7.23 -6.25
C GLU A 28 -11.53 7.03 -6.25
N THR A 29 -11.07 5.83 -6.65
CA THR A 29 -9.65 5.48 -6.70
C THR A 29 -9.21 5.12 -8.11
N GLU A 30 -8.03 5.59 -8.54
CA GLU A 30 -7.28 5.02 -9.66
C GLU A 30 -6.13 4.20 -9.09
N ILE A 31 -5.99 2.96 -9.53
CA ILE A 31 -4.99 2.00 -9.01
C ILE A 31 -3.89 1.79 -10.03
N PHE A 32 -2.64 1.93 -9.58
CA PHE A 32 -1.43 1.57 -10.31
C PHE A 32 -0.80 0.36 -9.64
N LEU A 33 -0.91 -0.80 -10.26
CA LEU A 33 -0.31 -2.05 -9.76
C LEU A 33 1.13 -2.15 -10.23
N GLY A 34 2.09 -2.16 -9.32
CA GLY A 34 3.51 -2.33 -9.57
C GLY A 34 4.01 -3.71 -9.15
N ASP A 35 4.78 -4.39 -10.00
CA ASP A 35 5.47 -5.63 -9.65
C ASP A 35 6.65 -5.85 -10.61
N VAL A 36 7.66 -6.59 -10.18
CA VAL A 36 8.78 -7.04 -11.04
C VAL A 36 8.39 -8.20 -11.95
N SER A 37 7.23 -8.82 -11.72
CA SER A 37 6.68 -9.94 -12.49
C SER A 37 5.49 -9.49 -13.34
N GLY A 38 5.65 -9.52 -14.65
CA GLY A 38 4.54 -9.26 -15.57
C GLY A 38 3.39 -10.25 -15.44
N GLU A 39 3.64 -11.48 -14.98
CA GLU A 39 2.61 -12.47 -14.72
C GLU A 39 1.76 -12.10 -13.51
N ASN A 40 2.39 -11.66 -12.40
CA ASN A 40 1.67 -11.19 -11.22
C ASN A 40 0.79 -9.98 -11.57
N LEU A 41 1.33 -9.02 -12.32
CA LEU A 41 0.58 -7.85 -12.79
C LEU A 41 -0.66 -8.24 -13.58
N ARG A 42 -0.53 -9.18 -14.52
CA ARG A 42 -1.67 -9.67 -15.32
C ARG A 42 -2.74 -10.31 -14.45
N LYS A 43 -2.34 -11.23 -13.56
CA LYS A 43 -3.26 -11.93 -12.64
C LYS A 43 -3.99 -10.96 -11.71
N ALA A 44 -3.25 -10.05 -11.07
CA ALA A 44 -3.82 -9.06 -10.16
C ALA A 44 -4.81 -8.14 -10.86
N LYS A 45 -4.45 -7.64 -12.06
CA LYS A 45 -5.35 -6.80 -12.86
C LYS A 45 -6.63 -7.53 -13.25
N GLU A 46 -6.52 -8.77 -13.72
CA GLU A 46 -7.68 -9.61 -14.06
C GLU A 46 -8.59 -9.83 -12.85
N LEU A 47 -8.02 -10.20 -11.70
CA LEU A 47 -8.76 -10.40 -10.45
C LEU A 47 -9.53 -9.14 -10.05
N VAL A 48 -8.87 -7.99 -10.04
CA VAL A 48 -9.48 -6.71 -9.65
C VAL A 48 -10.61 -6.32 -10.61
N LEU A 49 -10.39 -6.44 -11.92
CA LEU A 49 -11.39 -6.06 -12.92
C LEU A 49 -12.60 -7.00 -12.95
N GLN A 50 -12.41 -8.29 -12.71
CA GLN A 50 -13.49 -9.28 -12.71
C GLN A 50 -14.37 -9.22 -11.44
N ASN A 51 -13.81 -8.80 -10.32
CA ASN A 51 -14.48 -8.84 -9.02
C ASN A 51 -14.90 -7.48 -8.47
N SER A 52 -14.66 -6.40 -9.21
CA SER A 52 -15.13 -5.05 -8.85
C SER A 52 -16.19 -4.54 -9.81
N GLY A 53 -17.27 -4.01 -9.26
CA GLY A 53 -18.33 -3.33 -10.01
C GLY A 53 -17.99 -1.90 -10.44
N LYS A 54 -16.87 -1.35 -9.98
CA LYS A 54 -16.43 0.02 -10.29
C LYS A 54 -15.77 0.09 -11.67
N THR A 55 -15.85 1.27 -12.29
CA THR A 55 -15.27 1.54 -13.62
C THR A 55 -13.96 2.31 -13.56
N SER A 56 -13.50 2.68 -12.36
CA SER A 56 -12.24 3.40 -12.16
C SER A 56 -11.04 2.63 -12.72
N LYS A 57 -10.03 3.40 -13.13
CA LYS A 57 -8.86 2.91 -13.86
C LYS A 57 -7.99 1.97 -13.03
N VAL A 58 -7.50 0.90 -13.65
CA VAL A 58 -6.47 0.01 -13.10
C VAL A 58 -5.37 -0.13 -14.14
N GLU A 59 -4.20 0.37 -13.84
CA GLU A 59 -3.00 0.26 -14.66
C GLU A 59 -1.99 -0.72 -14.06
N THR A 60 -1.08 -1.21 -14.87
CA THR A 60 0.03 -2.08 -14.46
C THR A 60 1.35 -1.46 -14.84
N ILE A 61 2.30 -1.45 -13.91
CA ILE A 61 3.65 -0.90 -14.08
C ILE A 61 4.66 -2.01 -13.80
N LEU A 62 5.43 -2.41 -14.81
CA LEU A 62 6.53 -3.35 -14.62
C LEU A 62 7.66 -2.63 -13.88
N MET A 63 7.91 -3.02 -12.64
CA MET A 63 8.92 -2.42 -11.79
C MET A 63 10.31 -2.95 -12.11
N ALA A 64 11.32 -2.08 -12.03
CA ALA A 64 12.71 -2.51 -11.99
C ALA A 64 13.04 -3.19 -10.64
N LYS A 65 13.98 -4.15 -10.66
CA LYS A 65 14.35 -4.91 -9.43
C LYS A 65 15.13 -4.06 -8.44
N ASP A 66 16.07 -3.26 -8.92
CA ASP A 66 17.07 -2.60 -8.06
C ASP A 66 16.94 -1.07 -8.03
N ASP A 67 16.32 -0.49 -9.04
CA ASP A 67 16.19 0.97 -9.18
C ASP A 67 14.81 1.34 -9.74
N SER A 68 14.57 2.62 -10.02
CA SER A 68 13.37 3.04 -10.74
C SER A 68 13.60 2.98 -12.27
N ASN A 69 12.50 2.95 -13.01
CA ASN A 69 12.49 3.12 -14.45
C ASN A 69 11.51 4.24 -14.84
N GLU A 70 11.52 4.63 -16.13
CA GLU A 70 10.67 5.72 -16.62
C GLU A 70 9.17 5.50 -16.33
N ALA A 71 8.68 4.26 -16.46
CA ALA A 71 7.29 3.94 -16.19
C ALA A 71 6.93 4.09 -14.70
N MET A 72 7.83 3.69 -13.79
CA MET A 72 7.68 3.91 -12.34
C MET A 72 7.64 5.41 -12.03
N ASN A 73 8.63 6.17 -12.54
CA ASN A 73 8.74 7.60 -12.27
C ASN A 73 7.49 8.35 -12.76
N ALA A 74 7.04 8.07 -13.98
CA ALA A 74 5.83 8.67 -14.53
C ALA A 74 4.57 8.33 -13.72
N ALA A 75 4.48 7.13 -13.14
CA ALA A 75 3.39 6.75 -12.26
C ALA A 75 3.48 7.48 -10.91
N PHE A 76 4.68 7.53 -10.29
CA PHE A 76 4.90 8.18 -9.00
C PHE A 76 4.61 9.68 -9.04
N GLU A 77 4.99 10.39 -10.12
CA GLU A 77 4.66 11.82 -10.31
C GLU A 77 3.15 12.10 -10.29
N ASN A 78 2.34 11.09 -10.54
CA ASN A 78 0.89 11.23 -10.63
C ASN A 78 0.13 10.63 -9.45
N CYS A 79 0.80 9.92 -8.53
CA CYS A 79 0.16 9.23 -7.42
C CYS A 79 0.15 10.06 -6.13
N ASP A 80 -0.96 9.97 -5.38
CA ASP A 80 -1.10 10.58 -4.04
C ASP A 80 -0.50 9.69 -2.95
N VAL A 81 -0.57 8.37 -3.13
CA VAL A 81 -0.22 7.37 -2.10
C VAL A 81 0.59 6.24 -2.72
N LEU A 82 1.63 5.80 -2.04
CA LEU A 82 2.34 4.56 -2.28
C LEU A 82 2.01 3.57 -1.15
N LEU A 83 1.28 2.50 -1.49
CA LEU A 83 1.02 1.37 -0.61
C LEU A 83 2.02 0.26 -0.92
N ASP A 84 2.91 -0.01 0.01
CA ASP A 84 3.98 -0.99 -0.15
C ASP A 84 3.55 -2.37 0.37
N CYS A 85 3.26 -3.26 -0.56
CA CYS A 85 2.97 -4.69 -0.36
C CYS A 85 4.13 -5.57 -0.85
N SER A 86 5.30 -5.00 -1.09
CA SER A 86 6.51 -5.71 -1.51
C SER A 86 7.19 -6.42 -0.34
N PRO A 87 8.17 -7.31 -0.59
CA PRO A 87 8.97 -7.90 0.49
C PRO A 87 9.66 -6.84 1.33
N GLY A 88 9.65 -6.98 2.65
CA GLY A 88 10.08 -5.98 3.63
C GLY A 88 11.46 -5.37 3.38
N ALA A 89 12.43 -6.16 2.86
CA ALA A 89 13.75 -5.65 2.47
C ALA A 89 13.71 -4.57 1.36
N GLN A 90 12.60 -4.42 0.64
CA GLN A 90 12.40 -3.38 -0.36
C GLN A 90 11.75 -2.12 0.21
N SER A 91 11.19 -2.19 1.40
CA SER A 91 10.41 -1.11 2.00
C SER A 91 11.17 0.20 2.16
N PRO A 92 12.47 0.24 2.56
CA PRO A 92 13.22 1.49 2.60
C PRO A 92 13.35 2.16 1.23
N ARG A 93 13.51 1.37 0.16
CA ARG A 93 13.56 1.89 -1.22
C ARG A 93 12.21 2.48 -1.64
N MET A 94 11.10 1.80 -1.35
CA MET A 94 9.76 2.31 -1.64
C MET A 94 9.45 3.57 -0.84
N ALA A 95 9.84 3.61 0.44
CA ALA A 95 9.71 4.79 1.28
C ALA A 95 10.50 6.00 0.74
N ARG A 96 11.70 5.77 0.20
CA ARG A 96 12.49 6.82 -0.44
C ARG A 96 11.78 7.41 -1.66
N TYR A 97 11.19 6.57 -2.53
CA TYR A 97 10.37 7.07 -3.63
C TYR A 97 9.17 7.88 -3.14
N ALA A 98 8.53 7.46 -2.05
CA ALA A 98 7.43 8.24 -1.48
C ALA A 98 7.89 9.64 -1.02
N VAL A 99 9.07 9.76 -0.42
CA VAL A 99 9.67 11.07 -0.07
C VAL A 99 9.98 11.88 -1.33
N ASP A 100 10.70 11.29 -2.29
CA ASP A 100 11.19 11.99 -3.49
C ASP A 100 10.04 12.51 -4.37
N PHE A 101 8.97 11.74 -4.49
CA PHE A 101 7.79 12.08 -5.28
C PHE A 101 6.62 12.66 -4.45
N LYS A 102 6.87 12.98 -3.16
CA LYS A 102 5.88 13.58 -2.25
C LYS A 102 4.56 12.82 -2.15
N MET A 103 4.64 11.50 -2.13
CA MET A 103 3.48 10.61 -1.91
C MET A 103 3.32 10.33 -0.41
N HIS A 104 2.09 10.14 0.06
CA HIS A 104 1.86 9.46 1.33
C HIS A 104 2.31 8.00 1.22
N TYR A 105 2.78 7.42 2.32
CA TYR A 105 3.33 6.07 2.33
C TYR A 105 2.66 5.20 3.39
N ALA A 106 2.37 3.96 3.03
CA ALA A 106 1.97 2.94 3.99
C ALA A 106 2.63 1.60 3.65
N ASN A 107 3.05 0.84 4.68
CA ASN A 107 3.63 -0.48 4.48
C ASN A 107 3.10 -1.52 5.45
N LEU A 108 3.42 -2.78 5.16
CA LEU A 108 3.01 -3.95 5.94
C LEU A 108 4.19 -4.59 6.70
N THR A 109 5.43 -4.13 6.48
CA THR A 109 6.62 -4.76 7.07
C THR A 109 6.66 -4.60 8.58
N GLU A 110 7.12 -5.64 9.27
CA GLU A 110 7.35 -5.69 10.71
C GLU A 110 8.83 -5.68 11.08
N TYR A 111 9.73 -5.64 10.10
CA TYR A 111 11.19 -5.68 10.34
C TYR A 111 11.67 -4.38 10.97
N VAL A 112 12.40 -4.50 12.09
CA VAL A 112 12.83 -3.36 12.91
C VAL A 112 13.83 -2.49 12.17
N ALA A 113 14.84 -3.08 11.53
CA ALA A 113 15.88 -2.33 10.86
C ALA A 113 15.33 -1.48 9.70
N GLU A 114 14.47 -2.06 8.86
CA GLU A 114 13.83 -1.37 7.76
C GLU A 114 12.86 -0.29 8.28
N THR A 115 12.15 -0.56 9.36
CA THR A 115 11.26 0.41 10.00
C THR A 115 12.04 1.62 10.53
N ASP A 116 13.17 1.43 11.20
CA ASP A 116 14.02 2.50 11.73
C ASP A 116 14.62 3.36 10.60
N GLU A 117 15.01 2.72 9.48
CA GLU A 117 15.46 3.44 8.30
C GLU A 117 14.33 4.30 7.70
N ILE A 118 13.12 3.75 7.56
CA ILE A 118 11.96 4.49 7.04
C ILE A 118 11.59 5.65 7.96
N ILE A 119 11.60 5.46 9.28
CA ILE A 119 11.37 6.54 10.25
C ILE A 119 12.39 7.67 10.06
N THR A 120 13.63 7.31 9.77
CA THR A 120 14.69 8.29 9.53
C THR A 120 14.46 9.06 8.24
N LEU A 121 14.06 8.38 7.16
CA LEU A 121 13.72 9.00 5.88
C LEU A 121 12.49 9.94 6.01
N ALA A 122 11.52 9.54 6.81
CA ALA A 122 10.26 10.27 6.96
C ALA A 122 10.35 11.54 7.80
N LYS A 123 11.45 11.77 8.53
CA LYS A 123 11.59 12.93 9.43
C LYS A 123 11.40 14.28 8.75
N ASP A 124 11.86 14.38 7.51
CA ASP A 124 11.81 15.61 6.71
C ASP A 124 10.77 15.53 5.58
N ALA A 125 9.93 14.48 5.57
CA ALA A 125 8.89 14.31 4.57
C ALA A 125 7.72 15.28 4.80
N GLU A 126 7.19 15.85 3.72
CA GLU A 126 6.00 16.73 3.75
C GLU A 126 4.69 15.93 3.79
N THR A 127 4.76 14.61 3.70
CA THR A 127 3.64 13.67 3.58
C THR A 127 3.55 12.72 4.77
N GLY A 128 2.40 12.07 4.97
CA GLY A 128 2.20 11.13 6.06
C GLY A 128 2.77 9.74 5.74
N PHE A 129 3.41 9.14 6.74
CA PHE A 129 3.91 7.77 6.70
C PHE A 129 3.20 6.93 7.76
N VAL A 130 2.59 5.81 7.34
CA VAL A 130 1.89 4.87 8.22
C VAL A 130 2.56 3.50 8.09
N LEU A 131 3.20 3.07 9.16
CA LEU A 131 4.05 1.88 9.15
C LEU A 131 3.39 0.72 9.90
N GLN A 132 3.80 -0.50 9.56
CA GLN A 132 3.36 -1.72 10.24
C GLN A 132 1.84 -1.92 10.22
N THR A 133 1.21 -1.64 9.07
CA THR A 133 -0.26 -1.75 8.91
C THR A 133 -0.72 -3.16 8.49
N GLY A 134 0.12 -4.16 8.72
CA GLY A 134 -0.17 -5.56 8.40
C GLY A 134 -1.15 -6.23 9.36
N LEU A 135 -1.14 -7.57 9.36
CA LEU A 135 -1.96 -8.39 10.25
C LEU A 135 -1.48 -8.28 11.70
N ALA A 136 -0.17 -8.44 11.93
CA ALA A 136 0.48 -8.33 13.23
C ALA A 136 1.94 -7.84 13.04
N PRO A 137 2.32 -6.66 13.55
CA PRO A 137 1.45 -5.66 14.19
C PRO A 137 0.47 -5.00 13.21
N GLY A 138 -0.59 -4.38 13.73
CA GLY A 138 -1.60 -3.67 12.93
C GLY A 138 -3.01 -4.14 13.26
N PHE A 139 -3.64 -4.90 12.36
CA PHE A 139 -5.04 -5.32 12.49
C PHE A 139 -5.34 -6.03 13.82
N ILE A 140 -4.46 -6.93 14.29
CA ILE A 140 -4.68 -7.67 15.53
C ILE A 140 -4.77 -6.76 16.77
N ASN A 141 -4.01 -5.66 16.79
CA ASN A 141 -4.05 -4.70 17.89
C ASN A 141 -5.39 -3.94 17.92
N VAL A 142 -5.88 -3.55 16.74
CA VAL A 142 -7.19 -2.88 16.60
C VAL A 142 -8.31 -3.84 16.99
N LEU A 143 -8.24 -5.11 16.57
CA LEU A 143 -9.20 -6.14 16.91
C LEU A 143 -9.21 -6.41 18.43
N ALA A 144 -8.04 -6.58 19.03
CA ALA A 144 -7.91 -6.80 20.48
C ALA A 144 -8.51 -5.63 21.28
N MET A 145 -8.23 -4.37 20.89
CA MET A 145 -8.82 -3.21 21.53
C MET A 145 -10.34 -3.16 21.38
N SER A 146 -10.84 -3.46 20.19
CA SER A 146 -12.31 -3.52 19.94
C SER A 146 -13.00 -4.57 20.80
N LEU A 147 -12.41 -5.76 20.95
CA LEU A 147 -12.93 -6.82 21.82
C LEU A 147 -12.88 -6.42 23.29
N TYR A 148 -11.78 -5.79 23.74
CA TYR A 148 -11.65 -5.29 25.10
C TYR A 148 -12.72 -4.23 25.43
N GLN A 149 -12.94 -3.27 24.54
CA GLN A 149 -13.98 -2.24 24.73
C GLN A 149 -15.38 -2.85 24.80
N LYS A 150 -15.68 -3.84 23.95
CA LYS A 150 -16.96 -4.58 23.99
C LYS A 150 -17.13 -5.33 25.30
N PHE A 151 -16.07 -5.97 25.79
CA PHE A 151 -16.08 -6.67 27.06
C PHE A 151 -16.34 -5.71 28.23
N GLN A 152 -15.63 -4.57 28.28
CA GLN A 152 -15.85 -3.54 29.29
C GLN A 152 -17.30 -3.02 29.27
N ALA A 153 -17.85 -2.73 28.11
CA ALA A 153 -19.22 -2.25 27.96
C ALA A 153 -20.27 -3.28 28.43
N GLN A 154 -19.99 -4.56 28.26
CA GLN A 154 -20.90 -5.64 28.63
C GLN A 154 -20.82 -6.02 30.11
N PHE A 155 -19.65 -5.98 30.70
CA PHE A 155 -19.40 -6.52 32.03
C PHE A 155 -19.03 -5.44 33.09
N GLY A 156 -18.88 -4.18 32.71
CA GLY A 156 -18.67 -3.06 33.64
C GLY A 156 -17.30 -3.05 34.33
N VAL A 157 -16.26 -3.62 33.70
CA VAL A 157 -14.90 -3.73 34.25
C VAL A 157 -13.91 -2.86 33.46
#